data_ac273fe9e8bf4fac1c03f0d893d87368
#
_entry.id   ac273fe9e8bf4fac1c03f0d893d87368
#
_cell.length_a   1.000
_cell.length_b   1.000
_cell.length_c   1.000
_cell.angle_alpha   90.00
_cell.angle_beta   90.00
_cell.angle_gamma   90.00
#
_symmetry.space_group_name_H-M   'P 1'
#
loop_
_entity.id
_entity.type
_entity.pdbx_description
1 polymer ?
#
loop_
_entity_poly.entity_id
_entity_poly.type
_entity_poly.pdbx_seq_one_letter_code
_entity_poly.pdbx_strand_id
1 'polypeptide(L)'
;MIGHWDQARLNKILQQETPEFSGVTVKYSPATNGVQLYRVTYPSVIPERGNKPTVASGLLAIPDIKATTLPMVSYQHGTVYGKQQVPSFPEQSPETALMIAQFAGQGYVVIGADYFGMGESSEPEGYMVKGSHQQASYDMLQASRAVLKQMQISTPKLFLAGWSQGGFVTMAFLEKLEQIKEPVLAAVTASAPTDIFMTLSGFLNFPRKNDADWVPTLFILSAFSFEHYYGVPGLARSVINDDYYEVARNAYEKKPFNAADIPTDLHKLVRAEYFDPQFFAASAYGRLIADTQAYRWVIKTSVKNYYGEADEAISVGLGKLPMTYQQAMGNGNPQVQAISTGQTSHRGTFASAVPQWKMVFDGDRK
;
A
#
# COMPACT_ATOMS: atom_id res chain seq x y z
N MET A 1 21.53 -11.13 1.57
CA MET A 1 20.64 -12.04 0.84
C MET A 1 19.82 -12.83 1.84
N ILE A 2 18.51 -12.97 1.63
CA ILE A 2 17.58 -13.68 2.52
C ILE A 2 17.06 -14.98 1.89
N GLY A 3 17.25 -15.20 0.59
CA GLY A 3 16.85 -16.43 -0.07
C GLY A 3 16.99 -16.37 -1.59
N HIS A 4 16.68 -17.48 -2.21
CA HIS A 4 16.54 -17.66 -3.65
C HIS A 4 15.27 -18.49 -3.91
N TRP A 5 14.41 -18.00 -4.78
CA TRP A 5 13.22 -18.73 -5.24
C TRP A 5 13.44 -19.17 -6.69
N ASP A 6 13.34 -20.47 -6.91
CA ASP A 6 13.41 -21.02 -8.26
C ASP A 6 12.07 -20.91 -9.00
N GLN A 7 12.06 -21.26 -10.27
CA GLN A 7 10.83 -21.23 -11.09
C GLN A 7 9.72 -22.11 -10.52
N ALA A 8 10.04 -23.24 -9.88
CA ALA A 8 9.03 -24.13 -9.32
C ALA A 8 8.32 -23.46 -8.13
N ARG A 9 9.10 -22.83 -7.22
CA ARG A 9 8.57 -22.06 -6.08
C ARG A 9 7.70 -20.90 -6.56
N LEU A 10 8.16 -20.13 -7.55
CA LEU A 10 7.42 -19.00 -8.12
C LEU A 10 6.11 -19.45 -8.78
N ASN A 11 6.13 -20.52 -9.55
CA ASN A 11 4.92 -21.05 -10.17
C ASN A 11 3.93 -21.63 -9.15
N LYS A 12 4.40 -22.19 -8.04
CA LYS A 12 3.54 -22.61 -6.92
C LYS A 12 2.79 -21.41 -6.31
N ILE A 13 3.48 -20.29 -6.11
CA ILE A 13 2.83 -19.04 -5.64
C ILE A 13 1.71 -18.65 -6.59
N LEU A 14 1.97 -18.58 -7.90
CA LEU A 14 0.99 -18.16 -8.89
C LEU A 14 -0.22 -19.10 -9.01
N GLN A 15 0.00 -20.40 -8.89
CA GLN A 15 -1.01 -21.42 -9.18
C GLN A 15 -1.79 -21.92 -7.95
N GLN A 16 -1.21 -21.83 -6.76
CA GLN A 16 -1.77 -22.39 -5.53
C GLN A 16 -1.96 -21.32 -4.45
N GLU A 17 -0.87 -20.67 -4.01
CA GLU A 17 -0.91 -19.77 -2.86
C GLU A 17 -1.70 -18.48 -3.12
N THR A 18 -1.63 -17.94 -4.35
CA THR A 18 -2.42 -16.76 -4.72
C THR A 18 -3.93 -17.02 -4.77
N PRO A 19 -4.44 -18.12 -5.37
CA PRO A 19 -5.85 -18.50 -5.25
C PRO A 19 -6.31 -18.70 -3.80
N GLU A 20 -5.50 -19.36 -2.96
CA GLU A 20 -5.80 -19.53 -1.53
C GLU A 20 -5.90 -18.18 -0.79
N PHE A 21 -4.98 -17.25 -1.07
CA PHE A 21 -4.98 -15.92 -0.49
C PHE A 21 -6.17 -15.06 -0.94
N SER A 22 -6.48 -15.10 -2.24
CA SER A 22 -7.42 -14.15 -2.87
C SER A 22 -8.85 -14.65 -2.99
N GLY A 23 -9.05 -15.97 -2.88
CA GLY A 23 -10.35 -16.61 -3.11
C GLY A 23 -10.78 -16.65 -4.59
N VAL A 24 -9.90 -16.26 -5.52
CA VAL A 24 -10.19 -16.28 -6.96
C VAL A 24 -9.08 -16.99 -7.75
N THR A 25 -9.47 -17.69 -8.80
CA THR A 25 -8.53 -18.31 -9.73
C THR A 25 -8.28 -17.37 -10.91
N VAL A 26 -7.04 -16.94 -11.04
CA VAL A 26 -6.59 -16.03 -12.10
C VAL A 26 -5.49 -16.72 -12.92
N LYS A 27 -5.51 -16.54 -14.23
CA LYS A 27 -4.45 -17.07 -15.08
C LYS A 27 -3.27 -16.11 -15.12
N TYR A 28 -2.18 -16.51 -14.49
CA TYR A 28 -0.89 -15.80 -14.54
C TYR A 28 0.02 -16.36 -15.63
N SER A 29 0.90 -15.52 -16.17
CA SER A 29 2.01 -15.99 -16.99
C SER A 29 3.03 -16.72 -16.09
N PRO A 30 3.52 -17.90 -16.49
CA PRO A 30 4.47 -18.65 -15.65
C PRO A 30 5.79 -17.90 -15.49
N ALA A 31 6.48 -18.10 -14.36
CA ALA A 31 7.83 -17.59 -14.16
C ALA A 31 8.80 -18.20 -15.18
N THR A 32 9.68 -17.36 -15.72
CA THR A 32 10.69 -17.75 -16.74
C THR A 32 12.09 -17.81 -16.18
N ASN A 33 12.33 -17.31 -14.96
CA ASN A 33 13.62 -17.31 -14.26
C ASN A 33 13.44 -17.44 -12.76
N GLY A 34 14.48 -17.81 -12.04
CA GLY A 34 14.56 -17.72 -10.58
C GLY A 34 14.76 -16.27 -10.12
N VAL A 35 14.70 -16.04 -8.81
CA VAL A 35 14.80 -14.72 -8.19
C VAL A 35 15.68 -14.78 -6.96
N GLN A 36 16.66 -13.88 -6.86
CA GLN A 36 17.46 -13.64 -5.66
C GLN A 36 16.77 -12.60 -4.77
N LEU A 37 16.65 -12.89 -3.48
CA LEU A 37 15.93 -12.05 -2.52
C LEU A 37 16.91 -11.43 -1.52
N TYR A 38 16.79 -10.12 -1.34
CA TYR A 38 17.60 -9.36 -0.39
C TYR A 38 16.69 -8.52 0.50
N ARG A 39 16.97 -8.54 1.81
CA ARG A 39 16.49 -7.49 2.72
C ARG A 39 17.52 -6.38 2.71
N VAL A 40 17.03 -5.17 2.47
CA VAL A 40 17.83 -3.94 2.49
C VAL A 40 17.40 -3.12 3.70
N THR A 41 18.33 -2.78 4.59
CA THR A 41 18.14 -1.78 5.63
C THR A 41 18.79 -0.48 5.18
N TYR A 42 18.12 0.64 5.42
CA TYR A 42 18.57 1.94 4.93
C TYR A 42 18.25 3.07 5.91
N PRO A 43 19.11 4.11 5.98
CA PRO A 43 18.80 5.32 6.74
C PRO A 43 17.67 6.09 6.07
N SER A 44 16.81 6.67 6.88
CA SER A 44 15.68 7.50 6.44
C SER A 44 15.39 8.59 7.47
N VAL A 45 14.35 9.39 7.22
CA VAL A 45 13.88 10.42 8.15
C VAL A 45 12.37 10.42 8.23
N ILE A 46 11.83 10.88 9.35
CA ILE A 46 10.38 11.04 9.57
C ILE A 46 10.01 12.50 9.34
N PRO A 47 9.40 12.87 8.19
CA PRO A 47 9.10 14.26 7.85
C PRO A 47 8.21 14.95 8.88
N GLU A 48 7.17 14.27 9.37
CA GLU A 48 6.21 14.80 10.35
C GLU A 48 6.82 15.09 11.71
N ARG A 49 8.03 14.57 11.96
CA ARG A 49 8.80 14.76 13.21
C ARG A 49 10.05 15.61 12.99
N GLY A 50 9.96 16.63 12.09
CA GLY A 50 11.08 17.51 11.79
C GLY A 50 12.28 16.79 11.15
N ASN A 51 12.04 15.80 10.33
CA ASN A 51 13.04 14.94 9.71
C ASN A 51 13.88 14.13 10.74
N LYS A 52 13.23 13.67 11.81
CA LYS A 52 13.88 12.79 12.81
C LYS A 52 14.55 11.62 12.10
N PRO A 53 15.87 11.38 12.27
CA PRO A 53 16.55 10.23 11.69
C PRO A 53 15.95 8.91 12.17
N THR A 54 15.84 7.95 11.26
CA THR A 54 15.37 6.60 11.53
C THR A 54 16.04 5.59 10.61
N VAL A 55 15.78 4.30 10.86
CA VAL A 55 16.21 3.20 9.99
C VAL A 55 14.96 2.46 9.55
N ALA A 56 14.91 2.15 8.26
CA ALA A 56 13.84 1.38 7.64
C ALA A 56 14.40 0.16 6.91
N SER A 57 13.52 -0.73 6.50
CA SER A 57 13.85 -1.91 5.71
C SER A 57 12.90 -2.09 4.54
N GLY A 58 13.30 -2.97 3.64
CA GLY A 58 12.50 -3.34 2.48
C GLY A 58 13.10 -4.52 1.71
N LEU A 59 12.37 -4.95 0.71
CA LEU A 59 12.75 -6.02 -0.21
C LEU A 59 13.45 -5.45 -1.45
N LEU A 60 14.51 -6.13 -1.87
CA LEU A 60 15.05 -6.04 -3.22
C LEU A 60 15.07 -7.47 -3.80
N ALA A 61 14.24 -7.73 -4.82
CA ALA A 61 14.15 -8.99 -5.53
C ALA A 61 14.73 -8.81 -6.95
N ILE A 62 15.75 -9.59 -7.27
CA ILE A 62 16.53 -9.48 -8.52
C ILE A 62 16.31 -10.75 -9.33
N PRO A 63 15.86 -10.66 -10.60
CA PRO A 63 15.73 -11.82 -11.47
C PRO A 63 17.11 -12.47 -11.72
N ASP A 64 17.15 -13.80 -11.62
CA ASP A 64 18.37 -14.58 -11.87
C ASP A 64 18.60 -14.77 -13.39
N ILE A 65 19.02 -13.69 -14.03
CA ILE A 65 19.31 -13.61 -15.47
C ILE A 65 20.57 -12.79 -15.75
N LYS A 66 21.19 -13.02 -16.88
CA LYS A 66 22.45 -12.34 -17.27
C LYS A 66 22.28 -10.91 -17.82
N ALA A 67 21.16 -10.24 -17.57
CA ALA A 67 20.92 -8.89 -18.06
C ALA A 67 21.47 -7.84 -17.08
N THR A 68 22.11 -6.79 -17.59
CA THR A 68 22.64 -5.65 -16.83
C THR A 68 21.75 -4.42 -16.89
N THR A 69 20.69 -4.44 -17.69
CA THR A 69 19.67 -3.39 -17.76
C THR A 69 18.32 -4.00 -17.64
N LEU A 70 17.57 -3.65 -16.58
CA LEU A 70 16.31 -4.25 -16.19
C LEU A 70 15.26 -3.18 -15.88
N PRO A 71 13.98 -3.40 -16.20
CA PRO A 71 12.90 -2.58 -15.66
C PRO A 71 12.73 -2.86 -14.17
N MET A 72 12.27 -1.85 -13.43
CA MET A 72 12.00 -1.94 -11.98
C MET A 72 10.53 -1.67 -11.67
N VAL A 73 9.96 -2.48 -10.80
CA VAL A 73 8.65 -2.24 -10.18
C VAL A 73 8.89 -1.91 -8.70
N SER A 74 8.47 -0.72 -8.27
CA SER A 74 8.34 -0.41 -6.85
C SER A 74 6.92 -0.78 -6.42
N TYR A 75 6.82 -1.77 -5.56
CA TYR A 75 5.56 -2.27 -5.02
C TYR A 75 5.32 -1.72 -3.62
N GLN A 76 4.12 -1.18 -3.41
CA GLN A 76 3.64 -0.69 -2.13
C GLN A 76 2.60 -1.67 -1.58
N HIS A 77 2.91 -2.25 -0.41
CA HIS A 77 2.07 -3.28 0.21
C HIS A 77 0.82 -2.72 0.88
N GLY A 78 -0.19 -3.58 1.03
CA GLY A 78 -1.45 -3.28 1.70
C GLY A 78 -1.35 -3.27 3.23
N THR A 79 -2.49 -3.10 3.90
CA THR A 79 -2.59 -3.14 5.36
C THR A 79 -2.26 -4.53 5.89
N VAL A 80 -1.37 -4.59 6.86
CA VAL A 80 -0.99 -5.82 7.56
C VAL A 80 -0.98 -5.59 9.08
N TYR A 81 -1.15 -6.65 9.84
CA TYR A 81 -1.26 -6.56 11.30
C TYR A 81 0.00 -7.07 12.01
N GLY A 82 0.75 -7.94 11.37
CA GLY A 82 2.01 -8.48 11.88
C GLY A 82 3.20 -7.69 11.35
N LYS A 83 4.15 -7.36 12.24
CA LYS A 83 5.35 -6.58 11.90
C LYS A 83 6.20 -7.18 10.77
N GLN A 84 6.13 -8.51 10.58
CA GLN A 84 6.87 -9.25 9.56
C GLN A 84 6.00 -9.65 8.34
N GLN A 85 4.75 -9.19 8.24
CA GLN A 85 3.90 -9.47 7.08
C GLN A 85 4.16 -8.47 5.93
N VAL A 86 5.40 -8.11 5.71
CA VAL A 86 5.85 -6.99 4.84
C VAL A 86 6.87 -7.48 3.81
N PRO A 87 7.20 -6.65 2.80
CA PRO A 87 8.02 -7.07 1.67
C PRO A 87 9.36 -7.73 2.04
N SER A 88 10.08 -7.24 3.04
CA SER A 88 11.37 -7.83 3.42
C SER A 88 11.28 -9.19 4.12
N PHE A 89 10.04 -9.67 4.37
CA PHE A 89 9.74 -11.02 4.87
C PHE A 89 8.75 -11.71 3.91
N PRO A 90 9.14 -11.98 2.65
CA PRO A 90 8.22 -12.35 1.59
C PRO A 90 7.47 -13.68 1.82
N GLU A 91 8.03 -14.60 2.64
CA GLU A 91 7.34 -15.84 3.02
C GLU A 91 6.11 -15.59 3.93
N GLN A 92 6.02 -14.41 4.56
CA GLN A 92 4.91 -14.01 5.42
C GLN A 92 3.98 -12.98 4.74
N SER A 93 4.26 -12.61 3.48
CA SER A 93 3.52 -11.61 2.71
C SER A 93 3.04 -12.18 1.38
N PRO A 94 1.83 -12.81 1.34
CA PRO A 94 1.30 -13.40 0.11
C PRO A 94 1.19 -12.43 -1.07
N GLU A 95 0.85 -11.16 -0.80
CA GLU A 95 0.79 -10.12 -1.83
C GLU A 95 2.18 -9.82 -2.41
N THR A 96 3.20 -9.72 -1.57
CA THR A 96 4.60 -9.54 -2.02
C THR A 96 5.09 -10.75 -2.78
N ALA A 97 4.74 -11.97 -2.31
CA ALA A 97 5.09 -13.20 -3.01
C ALA A 97 4.51 -13.24 -4.43
N LEU A 98 3.26 -12.80 -4.61
CA LEU A 98 2.65 -12.67 -5.93
C LEU A 98 3.43 -11.68 -6.82
N MET A 99 3.81 -10.52 -6.29
CA MET A 99 4.58 -9.53 -7.06
C MET A 99 5.96 -10.04 -7.45
N ILE A 100 6.65 -10.74 -6.56
CA ILE A 100 7.93 -11.40 -6.88
C ILE A 100 7.72 -12.41 -8.01
N ALA A 101 6.73 -13.30 -7.87
CA ALA A 101 6.51 -14.37 -8.85
C ALA A 101 6.10 -13.82 -10.23
N GLN A 102 5.18 -12.84 -10.27
CA GLN A 102 4.66 -12.32 -11.53
C GLN A 102 5.61 -11.33 -12.22
N PHE A 103 6.43 -10.58 -11.47
CA PHE A 103 7.31 -9.57 -12.05
C PHE A 103 8.78 -9.99 -11.99
N ALA A 104 9.35 -10.29 -10.81
CA ALA A 104 10.75 -10.68 -10.73
C ALA A 104 11.00 -12.05 -11.39
N GLY A 105 10.06 -12.98 -11.29
CA GLY A 105 10.08 -14.23 -12.04
C GLY A 105 9.99 -14.08 -13.57
N GLN A 106 9.85 -12.85 -14.08
CA GLN A 106 9.75 -12.52 -15.50
C GLN A 106 10.60 -11.31 -15.89
N GLY A 107 11.74 -11.13 -15.24
CA GLY A 107 12.79 -10.22 -15.67
C GLY A 107 12.66 -8.77 -15.21
N TYR A 108 11.82 -8.47 -14.20
CA TYR A 108 11.80 -7.16 -13.53
C TYR A 108 12.59 -7.21 -12.22
N VAL A 109 13.26 -6.15 -11.85
CA VAL A 109 13.63 -5.93 -10.44
C VAL A 109 12.36 -5.52 -9.70
N VAL A 110 12.07 -6.16 -8.55
CA VAL A 110 10.97 -5.76 -7.68
C VAL A 110 11.54 -5.24 -6.38
N ILE A 111 11.11 -4.04 -5.97
CA ILE A 111 11.42 -3.45 -4.67
C ILE A 111 10.14 -3.16 -3.89
N GLY A 112 10.22 -3.18 -2.56
CA GLY A 112 9.11 -2.80 -1.70
C GLY A 112 9.62 -2.32 -0.35
N ALA A 113 9.20 -1.12 0.09
CA ALA A 113 9.47 -0.63 1.43
C ALA A 113 8.54 -1.30 2.44
N ASP A 114 9.05 -1.62 3.63
CA ASP A 114 8.23 -2.18 4.72
C ASP A 114 7.40 -1.10 5.44
N TYR A 115 7.69 0.17 5.20
CA TYR A 115 7.23 1.38 5.90
C TYR A 115 7.79 1.52 7.34
N PHE A 116 7.64 2.72 7.92
CA PHE A 116 8.11 2.95 9.29
C PHE A 116 7.22 2.21 10.30
N GLY A 117 7.85 1.61 11.29
CA GLY A 117 7.20 0.79 12.29
C GLY A 117 7.02 -0.67 11.90
N MET A 118 7.34 -1.03 10.66
CA MET A 118 7.23 -2.39 10.13
C MET A 118 8.61 -2.95 9.75
N GLY A 119 8.69 -4.25 9.55
CA GLY A 119 9.96 -4.94 9.25
C GLY A 119 11.00 -4.73 10.37
N GLU A 120 12.16 -4.22 10.01
CA GLU A 120 13.26 -3.95 10.95
C GLU A 120 13.20 -2.54 11.60
N SER A 121 12.19 -1.72 11.26
CA SER A 121 12.03 -0.40 11.87
C SER A 121 11.67 -0.50 13.34
N SER A 122 12.27 0.35 14.19
CA SER A 122 11.96 0.46 15.62
C SER A 122 10.92 1.54 15.97
N GLU A 123 10.48 2.29 14.95
CA GLU A 123 9.44 3.31 15.14
C GLU A 123 8.06 2.66 15.37
N PRO A 124 7.09 3.37 15.94
CA PRO A 124 5.68 2.99 15.84
C PRO A 124 5.20 2.93 14.39
N GLU A 125 4.16 2.15 14.11
CA GLU A 125 3.60 2.07 12.77
C GLU A 125 3.07 3.43 12.30
N GLY A 126 3.46 3.84 11.08
CA GLY A 126 3.03 5.08 10.44
C GLY A 126 1.87 4.85 9.45
N TYR A 127 0.80 4.16 9.88
CA TYR A 127 -0.33 3.83 9.01
C TYR A 127 -0.98 5.09 8.40
N MET A 128 -1.05 5.14 7.08
CA MET A 128 -1.60 6.27 6.29
C MET A 128 -0.93 7.63 6.54
N VAL A 129 0.25 7.68 7.14
CA VAL A 129 1.03 8.92 7.32
C VAL A 129 1.73 9.25 6.00
N LYS A 130 1.16 10.16 5.23
CA LYS A 130 1.50 10.40 3.81
C LYS A 130 2.97 10.71 3.59
N GLY A 131 3.53 11.71 4.31
CA GLY A 131 4.93 12.11 4.12
C GLY A 131 5.90 11.01 4.51
N SER A 132 5.63 10.27 5.59
CA SER A 132 6.41 9.11 6.01
C SER A 132 6.38 7.99 4.97
N HIS A 133 5.22 7.69 4.36
CA HIS A 133 5.14 6.72 3.27
C HIS A 133 5.90 7.16 2.02
N GLN A 134 5.78 8.44 1.64
CA GLN A 134 6.55 9.02 0.54
C GLN A 134 8.07 8.90 0.79
N GLN A 135 8.51 9.20 2.01
CA GLN A 135 9.93 9.16 2.36
C GLN A 135 10.47 7.74 2.42
N ALA A 136 9.78 6.81 3.10
CA ALA A 136 10.19 5.41 3.17
C ALA A 136 10.32 4.78 1.79
N SER A 137 9.34 5.03 0.89
CA SER A 137 9.36 4.50 -0.48
C SER A 137 10.48 5.11 -1.33
N TYR A 138 10.72 6.41 -1.18
CA TYR A 138 11.81 7.10 -1.89
C TYR A 138 13.19 6.61 -1.46
N ASP A 139 13.42 6.51 -0.15
CA ASP A 139 14.72 6.07 0.36
C ASP A 139 14.97 4.59 0.05
N MET A 140 13.93 3.75 0.02
CA MET A 140 14.03 2.36 -0.48
C MET A 140 14.43 2.31 -1.95
N LEU A 141 13.86 3.17 -2.80
CA LEU A 141 14.24 3.29 -4.20
C LEU A 141 15.73 3.67 -4.35
N GLN A 142 16.19 4.68 -3.59
CA GLN A 142 17.58 5.11 -3.63
C GLN A 142 18.56 4.04 -3.11
N ALA A 143 18.22 3.39 -2.00
CA ALA A 143 19.00 2.31 -1.42
C ALA A 143 19.11 1.11 -2.40
N SER A 144 18.00 0.74 -3.02
CA SER A 144 17.98 -0.33 -4.02
C SER A 144 18.85 -0.01 -5.23
N ARG A 145 18.78 1.21 -5.76
CA ARG A 145 19.63 1.66 -6.86
C ARG A 145 21.12 1.66 -6.49
N ALA A 146 21.45 2.03 -5.24
CA ALA A 146 22.83 1.98 -4.76
C ALA A 146 23.37 0.54 -4.71
N VAL A 147 22.58 -0.43 -4.24
CA VAL A 147 22.93 -1.85 -4.24
C VAL A 147 23.07 -2.37 -5.67
N LEU A 148 22.10 -2.11 -6.54
CA LEU A 148 22.10 -2.54 -7.93
C LEU A 148 23.31 -1.98 -8.72
N LYS A 149 23.70 -0.73 -8.45
CA LYS A 149 24.89 -0.11 -9.04
C LYS A 149 26.18 -0.88 -8.67
N GLN A 150 26.31 -1.33 -7.42
CA GLN A 150 27.44 -2.17 -7.01
C GLN A 150 27.44 -3.53 -7.72
N MET A 151 26.26 -4.04 -8.08
CA MET A 151 26.07 -5.28 -8.84
C MET A 151 26.14 -5.06 -10.36
N GLN A 152 26.45 -3.83 -10.82
CA GLN A 152 26.47 -3.44 -12.22
C GLN A 152 25.14 -3.63 -12.97
N ILE A 153 24.02 -3.46 -12.25
CA ILE A 153 22.66 -3.53 -12.81
C ILE A 153 22.09 -2.11 -12.87
N SER A 154 21.61 -1.72 -14.04
CA SER A 154 20.91 -0.45 -14.29
C SER A 154 19.41 -0.67 -14.39
N THR A 155 18.62 0.25 -13.83
CA THR A 155 17.14 0.20 -13.85
C THR A 155 16.55 1.54 -14.32
N PRO A 156 16.68 1.86 -15.63
CA PRO A 156 16.26 3.17 -16.16
C PRO A 156 14.74 3.31 -16.27
N LYS A 157 13.98 2.21 -16.25
CA LYS A 157 12.52 2.19 -16.38
C LYS A 157 11.89 1.84 -15.05
N LEU A 158 11.21 2.83 -14.42
CA LEU A 158 10.52 2.70 -13.14
C LEU A 158 9.01 2.64 -13.34
N PHE A 159 8.39 1.64 -12.72
CA PHE A 159 6.96 1.45 -12.59
C PHE A 159 6.55 1.43 -11.13
N LEU A 160 5.36 1.92 -10.81
CA LEU A 160 4.80 1.87 -9.47
C LEU A 160 3.56 0.96 -9.45
N ALA A 161 3.42 0.18 -8.39
CA ALA A 161 2.26 -0.68 -8.19
C ALA A 161 1.90 -0.78 -6.70
N GLY A 162 0.60 -0.82 -6.39
CA GLY A 162 0.18 -1.04 -5.00
C GLY A 162 -1.28 -1.41 -4.85
N TRP A 163 -1.58 -2.08 -3.74
CA TRP A 163 -2.92 -2.55 -3.40
C TRP A 163 -3.37 -2.02 -2.05
N SER A 164 -4.66 -1.65 -1.93
CA SER A 164 -5.26 -1.20 -0.67
C SER A 164 -4.51 0.02 -0.10
N GLN A 165 -4.02 -0.03 1.16
CA GLN A 165 -3.09 0.97 1.70
C GLN A 165 -1.95 1.26 0.71
N GLY A 166 -1.38 0.22 0.11
CA GLY A 166 -0.32 0.37 -0.89
C GLY A 166 -0.76 1.11 -2.14
N GLY A 167 -2.04 1.05 -2.49
CA GLY A 167 -2.60 1.87 -3.57
C GLY A 167 -2.59 3.37 -3.23
N PHE A 168 -2.94 3.72 -1.99
CA PHE A 168 -2.77 5.09 -1.48
C PHE A 168 -1.28 5.49 -1.48
N VAL A 169 -0.41 4.63 -0.97
CA VAL A 169 1.04 4.90 -0.92
C VAL A 169 1.62 5.05 -2.31
N THR A 170 1.19 4.23 -3.28
CA THR A 170 1.59 4.35 -4.69
C THR A 170 1.26 5.74 -5.25
N MET A 171 0.05 6.22 -5.02
CA MET A 171 -0.35 7.55 -5.49
C MET A 171 0.38 8.67 -4.75
N ALA A 172 0.57 8.55 -3.44
CA ALA A 172 1.37 9.51 -2.66
C ALA A 172 2.84 9.52 -3.12
N PHE A 173 3.41 8.37 -3.38
CA PHE A 173 4.78 8.25 -3.88
C PHE A 173 4.93 8.81 -5.29
N LEU A 174 3.97 8.55 -6.18
CA LEU A 174 3.92 9.16 -7.51
C LEU A 174 3.92 10.69 -7.44
N GLU A 175 3.10 11.28 -6.57
CA GLU A 175 3.07 12.73 -6.35
C GLU A 175 4.45 13.28 -5.99
N LYS A 176 5.15 12.64 -5.03
CA LYS A 176 6.52 13.01 -4.66
C LYS A 176 7.48 12.92 -5.84
N LEU A 177 7.44 11.81 -6.59
CA LEU A 177 8.34 11.60 -7.74
C LEU A 177 8.09 12.62 -8.85
N GLU A 178 6.84 12.96 -9.14
CA GLU A 178 6.50 14.02 -10.11
C GLU A 178 6.99 15.40 -9.64
N GLN A 179 6.86 15.72 -8.34
CA GLN A 179 7.34 16.98 -7.76
C GLN A 179 8.86 17.13 -7.93
N ILE A 180 9.63 16.06 -7.70
CA ILE A 180 11.10 16.07 -7.85
C ILE A 180 11.55 15.74 -9.29
N LYS A 181 10.62 15.56 -10.22
CA LYS A 181 10.87 15.23 -11.64
C LYS A 181 11.62 13.91 -11.84
N GLU A 182 11.42 12.94 -10.96
CA GLU A 182 11.90 11.57 -11.15
C GLU A 182 10.98 10.86 -12.15
N PRO A 183 11.49 10.31 -13.26
CA PRO A 183 10.65 9.68 -14.28
C PRO A 183 9.99 8.39 -13.80
N VAL A 184 8.67 8.31 -14.00
CA VAL A 184 7.86 7.10 -13.80
C VAL A 184 7.12 6.82 -15.10
N LEU A 185 7.24 5.61 -15.64
CA LEU A 185 6.60 5.25 -16.92
C LEU A 185 5.10 5.03 -16.77
N ALA A 186 4.71 4.29 -15.76
CA ALA A 186 3.30 4.08 -15.42
C ALA A 186 3.14 3.74 -13.94
N ALA A 187 1.97 4.06 -13.37
CA ALA A 187 1.55 3.65 -12.05
C ALA A 187 0.23 2.88 -12.13
N VAL A 188 0.11 1.84 -11.32
CA VAL A 188 -1.10 1.01 -11.24
C VAL A 188 -1.50 0.79 -9.79
N THR A 189 -2.78 0.81 -9.49
CA THR A 189 -3.29 0.53 -8.15
C THR A 189 -4.46 -0.46 -8.22
N ALA A 190 -4.72 -1.16 -7.13
CA ALA A 190 -5.96 -1.90 -6.93
C ALA A 190 -6.58 -1.53 -5.59
N SER A 191 -7.89 -1.28 -5.57
CA SER A 191 -8.65 -0.99 -4.35
C SER A 191 -8.00 0.12 -3.50
N ALA A 192 -7.60 1.24 -4.12
CA ALA A 192 -6.83 2.30 -3.49
C ALA A 192 -7.74 3.30 -2.75
N PRO A 193 -7.60 3.48 -1.41
CA PRO A 193 -8.29 4.53 -0.64
C PRO A 193 -7.54 5.87 -0.79
N THR A 194 -7.60 6.48 -1.97
CA THR A 194 -6.83 7.71 -2.28
C THR A 194 -7.30 8.96 -1.54
N ASP A 195 -8.48 8.89 -0.89
CA ASP A 195 -8.99 9.88 0.04
C ASP A 195 -9.40 9.19 1.34
N ILE A 196 -8.60 9.34 2.38
CA ILE A 196 -8.82 8.66 3.66
C ILE A 196 -10.03 9.24 4.40
N PHE A 197 -10.29 10.55 4.28
CA PHE A 197 -11.45 11.17 4.89
C PHE A 197 -12.75 10.59 4.30
N MET A 198 -12.85 10.53 2.97
CA MET A 198 -14.01 9.93 2.30
C MET A 198 -14.16 8.45 2.65
N THR A 199 -13.05 7.72 2.78
CA THR A 199 -13.07 6.30 3.13
C THR A 199 -13.64 6.07 4.52
N LEU A 200 -13.08 6.74 5.55
CA LEU A 200 -13.51 6.55 6.94
C LEU A 200 -14.88 7.17 7.21
N SER A 201 -15.18 8.34 6.63
CA SER A 201 -16.52 8.94 6.69
C SER A 201 -17.57 8.04 6.05
N GLY A 202 -17.22 7.33 4.97
CA GLY A 202 -18.08 6.34 4.35
C GLY A 202 -18.49 5.23 5.32
N PHE A 203 -17.57 4.66 6.06
CA PHE A 203 -17.86 3.62 7.06
C PHE A 203 -18.69 4.13 8.25
N LEU A 204 -18.44 5.37 8.68
CA LEU A 204 -19.19 5.95 9.82
C LEU A 204 -20.61 6.33 9.45
N ASN A 205 -20.81 6.94 8.28
CA ASN A 205 -22.08 7.61 7.96
C ASN A 205 -22.88 6.93 6.84
N PHE A 206 -22.26 6.07 6.07
CA PHE A 206 -22.87 5.36 4.93
C PHE A 206 -22.42 3.89 4.89
N PRO A 207 -22.58 3.14 6.03
CA PRO A 207 -22.12 1.77 6.10
C PRO A 207 -22.84 0.91 5.06
N ARG A 208 -22.10 0.04 4.38
CA ARG A 208 -22.64 -0.89 3.41
C ARG A 208 -22.84 -2.26 4.09
N LYS A 209 -23.83 -3.00 3.64
CA LYS A 209 -24.12 -4.34 4.18
C LYS A 209 -22.95 -5.32 4.07
N ASN A 210 -22.09 -5.10 3.08
CA ASN A 210 -20.90 -5.94 2.81
C ASN A 210 -19.59 -5.34 3.31
N ASP A 211 -19.63 -4.26 4.11
CA ASP A 211 -18.39 -3.74 4.73
C ASP A 211 -17.77 -4.82 5.62
N ALA A 212 -16.44 -4.93 5.53
CA ALA A 212 -15.71 -6.01 6.18
C ALA A 212 -15.64 -5.86 7.69
N ASP A 213 -15.72 -6.96 8.42
CA ASP A 213 -15.68 -6.99 9.90
C ASP A 213 -14.36 -6.44 10.48
N TRP A 214 -13.31 -6.34 9.68
CA TRP A 214 -12.02 -5.77 10.09
C TRP A 214 -11.91 -4.25 9.94
N VAL A 215 -12.94 -3.57 9.37
CA VAL A 215 -12.95 -2.10 9.21
C VAL A 215 -12.63 -1.34 10.50
N PRO A 216 -13.12 -1.74 11.70
CA PRO A 216 -12.76 -1.07 12.95
C PRO A 216 -11.27 -0.94 13.20
N THR A 217 -10.46 -1.90 12.74
CA THR A 217 -9.00 -1.86 12.91
C THR A 217 -8.33 -0.69 12.15
N LEU A 218 -8.95 -0.18 11.09
CA LEU A 218 -8.45 0.98 10.35
C LEU A 218 -8.48 2.27 11.20
N PHE A 219 -9.52 2.40 12.04
CA PHE A 219 -9.62 3.51 13.00
C PHE A 219 -8.56 3.40 14.10
N ILE A 220 -8.29 2.18 14.57
CA ILE A 220 -7.21 1.93 15.53
C ILE A 220 -5.87 2.35 14.93
N LEU A 221 -5.52 1.78 13.77
CA LEU A 221 -4.24 2.02 13.13
C LEU A 221 -4.03 3.51 12.83
N SER A 222 -5.03 4.17 12.23
CA SER A 222 -4.90 5.59 11.85
C SER A 222 -4.89 6.53 13.05
N ALA A 223 -5.73 6.30 14.08
CA ALA A 223 -5.79 7.18 15.24
C ALA A 223 -4.48 7.18 16.03
N PHE A 224 -3.90 6.00 16.31
CA PHE A 224 -2.62 5.91 17.01
C PHE A 224 -1.45 6.37 16.14
N SER A 225 -1.42 6.05 14.85
CA SER A 225 -0.37 6.52 13.94
C SER A 225 -0.36 8.05 13.86
N PHE A 226 -1.53 8.66 13.73
CA PHE A 226 -1.66 10.13 13.64
C PHE A 226 -1.31 10.81 14.97
N GLU A 227 -1.74 10.24 16.11
CA GLU A 227 -1.32 10.72 17.44
C GLU A 227 0.21 10.77 17.52
N HIS A 228 0.86 9.67 17.13
CA HIS A 228 2.30 9.54 17.25
C HIS A 228 3.05 10.44 16.27
N TYR A 229 2.70 10.39 14.98
CA TYR A 229 3.47 11.07 13.93
C TYR A 229 3.23 12.57 13.88
N TYR A 230 2.00 13.02 14.09
CA TYR A 230 1.69 14.46 14.11
C TYR A 230 1.82 15.10 15.48
N GLY A 231 2.14 14.32 16.51
CA GLY A 231 2.38 14.85 17.85
C GLY A 231 1.15 15.48 18.49
N VAL A 232 -0.02 14.82 18.38
CA VAL A 232 -1.31 15.27 18.95
C VAL A 232 -1.67 14.35 20.14
N PRO A 233 -1.19 14.61 21.36
CA PRO A 233 -1.42 13.73 22.50
C PRO A 233 -2.91 13.52 22.78
N GLY A 234 -3.31 12.27 23.02
CA GLY A 234 -4.69 11.91 23.34
C GLY A 234 -5.61 11.80 22.12
N LEU A 235 -5.08 11.93 20.88
CA LEU A 235 -5.89 11.80 19.68
C LEU A 235 -6.57 10.43 19.59
N ALA A 236 -5.83 9.34 19.79
CA ALA A 236 -6.38 7.99 19.75
C ALA A 236 -7.48 7.79 20.82
N ARG A 237 -7.26 8.32 22.04
CA ARG A 237 -8.27 8.27 23.11
C ARG A 237 -9.50 9.11 22.80
N SER A 238 -9.38 10.18 22.01
CA SER A 238 -10.52 10.96 21.57
C SER A 238 -11.38 10.25 20.52
N VAL A 239 -10.83 9.25 19.83
CA VAL A 239 -11.52 8.48 18.78
C VAL A 239 -12.07 7.15 19.30
N ILE A 240 -11.28 6.43 20.09
CA ILE A 240 -11.57 5.08 20.55
C ILE A 240 -12.32 5.14 21.90
N ASN A 241 -13.40 4.39 22.04
CA ASN A 241 -14.11 4.23 23.29
C ASN A 241 -13.19 3.69 24.39
N ASP A 242 -13.36 4.20 25.61
CA ASP A 242 -12.50 3.84 26.74
C ASP A 242 -12.48 2.34 27.05
N ASP A 243 -13.63 1.65 26.89
CA ASP A 243 -13.75 0.21 27.11
C ASP A 243 -12.83 -0.62 26.20
N TYR A 244 -12.49 -0.11 25.01
CA TYR A 244 -11.68 -0.81 24.02
C TYR A 244 -10.29 -0.19 23.80
N TYR A 245 -10.00 0.91 24.50
CA TYR A 245 -8.76 1.67 24.27
C TYR A 245 -7.50 0.82 24.53
N GLU A 246 -7.47 0.05 25.61
CA GLU A 246 -6.28 -0.75 25.96
C GLU A 246 -6.05 -1.91 24.98
N VAL A 247 -7.09 -2.62 24.55
CA VAL A 247 -6.94 -3.67 23.54
C VAL A 247 -6.55 -3.08 22.19
N ALA A 248 -7.11 -1.94 21.81
CA ALA A 248 -6.74 -1.21 20.59
C ALA A 248 -5.29 -0.75 20.62
N ARG A 249 -4.82 -0.21 21.76
CA ARG A 249 -3.42 0.19 21.94
C ARG A 249 -2.47 -1.02 21.84
N ASN A 250 -2.80 -2.13 22.48
CA ASN A 250 -1.98 -3.34 22.42
C ASN A 250 -1.90 -3.87 20.96
N ALA A 251 -3.00 -3.87 20.23
CA ALA A 251 -3.02 -4.25 18.83
C ALA A 251 -2.13 -3.35 17.96
N TYR A 252 -2.21 -2.04 18.13
CA TYR A 252 -1.36 -1.08 17.43
C TYR A 252 0.13 -1.25 17.77
N GLU A 253 0.45 -1.39 19.05
CA GLU A 253 1.83 -1.55 19.55
C GLU A 253 2.40 -2.96 19.29
N LYS A 254 1.64 -3.84 18.63
CA LYS A 254 2.02 -5.24 18.34
C LYS A 254 2.33 -6.04 19.63
N LYS A 255 1.71 -5.67 20.74
CA LYS A 255 1.75 -6.39 22.02
C LYS A 255 0.73 -7.53 22.02
N PRO A 256 0.86 -8.52 22.90
CA PRO A 256 -0.15 -9.58 23.03
C PRO A 256 -1.55 -9.01 23.33
N PHE A 257 -2.54 -9.42 22.56
CA PHE A 257 -3.97 -9.12 22.76
C PHE A 257 -4.82 -10.26 22.20
N ASN A 258 -6.09 -10.33 22.61
CA ASN A 258 -7.02 -11.24 21.99
C ASN A 258 -7.81 -10.48 20.89
N ALA A 259 -7.71 -10.93 19.65
CA ALA A 259 -8.38 -10.29 18.52
C ALA A 259 -9.91 -10.26 18.66
N ALA A 260 -10.50 -11.22 19.38
CA ALA A 260 -11.95 -11.27 19.65
C ALA A 260 -12.42 -10.14 20.58
N ASP A 261 -11.50 -9.49 21.31
CA ASP A 261 -11.84 -8.36 22.18
C ASP A 261 -11.96 -7.03 21.41
N ILE A 262 -11.55 -7.00 20.13
CA ILE A 262 -11.79 -5.85 19.24
C ILE A 262 -13.17 -6.03 18.60
N PRO A 263 -14.12 -5.09 18.84
CA PRO A 263 -15.45 -5.23 18.27
C PRO A 263 -15.46 -5.03 16.77
N THR A 264 -16.26 -5.81 16.06
CA THR A 264 -16.53 -5.63 14.61
C THR A 264 -17.53 -4.52 14.34
N ASP A 265 -18.28 -4.10 15.36
CA ASP A 265 -19.23 -2.99 15.31
C ASP A 265 -18.52 -1.66 15.60
N LEU A 266 -18.49 -0.75 14.62
CA LEU A 266 -17.90 0.57 14.75
C LEU A 266 -18.57 1.40 15.87
N HIS A 267 -19.87 1.27 16.11
CA HIS A 267 -20.56 1.99 17.19
C HIS A 267 -20.07 1.58 18.58
N LYS A 268 -19.43 0.42 18.72
CA LYS A 268 -18.77 0.03 19.97
C LYS A 268 -17.37 0.58 20.08
N LEU A 269 -16.60 0.51 18.99
CA LEU A 269 -15.18 0.91 19.00
C LEU A 269 -15.00 2.42 19.01
N VAL A 270 -15.71 3.12 18.12
CA VAL A 270 -15.54 4.56 17.87
C VAL A 270 -16.52 5.34 18.75
N ARG A 271 -16.07 6.44 19.34
CA ARG A 271 -16.93 7.31 20.16
C ARG A 271 -18.10 7.86 19.38
N ALA A 272 -19.27 7.93 20.02
CA ALA A 272 -20.55 8.23 19.39
C ALA A 272 -20.58 9.57 18.62
N GLU A 273 -19.87 10.57 19.09
CA GLU A 273 -19.80 11.89 18.45
C GLU A 273 -19.20 11.87 17.04
N TYR A 274 -18.37 10.87 16.72
CA TYR A 274 -17.78 10.73 15.38
C TYR A 274 -18.76 10.29 14.29
N PHE A 275 -19.94 9.78 14.69
CA PHE A 275 -21.02 9.46 13.76
C PHE A 275 -21.83 10.70 13.34
N ASP A 276 -21.55 11.87 13.93
CA ASP A 276 -21.98 13.16 13.40
C ASP A 276 -20.94 13.63 12.36
N PRO A 277 -21.32 13.77 11.06
CA PRO A 277 -20.40 14.21 10.00
C PRO A 277 -19.77 15.57 10.28
N GLN A 278 -20.50 16.48 10.96
CA GLN A 278 -19.98 17.83 11.26
C GLN A 278 -18.94 17.75 12.38
N PHE A 279 -19.19 16.95 13.42
CA PHE A 279 -18.22 16.71 14.47
C PHE A 279 -16.95 16.05 13.89
N PHE A 280 -17.13 14.96 13.10
CA PHE A 280 -15.98 14.26 12.49
C PHE A 280 -15.11 15.21 11.67
N ALA A 281 -15.70 15.98 10.76
CA ALA A 281 -14.97 16.93 9.92
C ALA A 281 -14.27 18.05 10.72
N ALA A 282 -14.88 18.51 11.83
CA ALA A 282 -14.34 19.58 12.68
C ALA A 282 -13.32 19.08 13.71
N SER A 283 -13.28 17.78 14.03
CA SER A 283 -12.37 17.19 15.00
C SER A 283 -10.91 17.29 14.58
N ALA A 284 -9.97 17.19 15.52
CA ALA A 284 -8.54 17.15 15.21
C ALA A 284 -8.21 15.94 14.32
N TYR A 285 -8.81 14.78 14.60
CA TYR A 285 -8.66 13.57 13.81
C TYR A 285 -9.17 13.73 12.38
N GLY A 286 -10.40 14.24 12.22
CA GLY A 286 -11.00 14.46 10.90
C GLY A 286 -10.20 15.44 10.04
N ARG A 287 -9.68 16.53 10.61
CA ARG A 287 -8.83 17.48 9.88
C ARG A 287 -7.53 16.85 9.40
N LEU A 288 -6.81 16.12 10.27
CA LEU A 288 -5.58 15.44 9.87
C LEU A 288 -5.83 14.43 8.74
N ILE A 289 -6.95 13.69 8.83
CA ILE A 289 -7.34 12.73 7.79
C ILE A 289 -7.73 13.45 6.49
N ALA A 290 -8.44 14.59 6.56
CA ALA A 290 -8.83 15.37 5.38
C ALA A 290 -7.62 15.93 4.62
N ASP A 291 -6.51 16.19 5.31
CA ASP A 291 -5.24 16.57 4.70
C ASP A 291 -4.48 15.37 4.10
N THR A 292 -4.92 14.15 4.45
CA THR A 292 -4.30 12.91 4.00
C THR A 292 -5.02 12.37 2.76
N GLN A 293 -4.60 12.82 1.58
CA GLN A 293 -5.15 12.44 0.29
C GLN A 293 -4.04 12.34 -0.77
N ALA A 294 -4.25 11.51 -1.77
CA ALA A 294 -3.25 11.19 -2.78
C ALA A 294 -3.87 11.16 -4.20
N TYR A 295 -4.56 12.24 -4.60
CA TYR A 295 -5.15 12.37 -5.94
C TYR A 295 -5.38 13.82 -6.41
N ARG A 296 -5.25 14.81 -5.51
CA ARG A 296 -5.62 16.22 -5.78
C ARG A 296 -4.48 17.04 -6.41
N TRP A 297 -3.93 16.55 -7.50
CA TRP A 297 -2.99 17.31 -8.35
C TRP A 297 -3.21 16.94 -9.82
N VAL A 298 -2.66 17.70 -10.75
CA VAL A 298 -2.65 17.32 -12.18
C VAL A 298 -1.58 16.25 -12.36
N ILE A 299 -2.02 15.01 -12.44
CA ILE A 299 -1.16 13.83 -12.61
C ILE A 299 -0.59 13.86 -14.04
N LYS A 300 0.71 13.66 -14.19
CA LYS A 300 1.39 13.65 -15.49
C LYS A 300 1.60 12.25 -16.04
N THR A 301 1.83 11.30 -15.15
CA THR A 301 2.08 9.90 -15.47
C THR A 301 0.78 9.18 -15.86
N SER A 302 0.88 8.17 -16.71
CA SER A 302 -0.24 7.25 -16.97
C SER A 302 -0.56 6.45 -15.69
N VAL A 303 -1.82 6.49 -15.26
CA VAL A 303 -2.30 5.79 -14.06
C VAL A 303 -3.51 4.94 -14.36
N LYS A 304 -3.51 3.68 -13.90
CA LYS A 304 -4.69 2.81 -13.96
C LYS A 304 -5.08 2.35 -12.56
N ASN A 305 -6.25 2.80 -12.10
CA ASN A 305 -6.82 2.42 -10.81
C ASN A 305 -7.83 1.29 -11.03
N TYR A 306 -7.52 0.10 -10.52
CA TYR A 306 -8.41 -1.06 -10.60
C TYR A 306 -9.30 -1.12 -9.36
N TYR A 307 -10.59 -1.43 -9.56
CA TYR A 307 -11.58 -1.54 -8.49
C TYR A 307 -12.50 -2.75 -8.69
N GLY A 308 -12.90 -3.37 -7.59
CA GLY A 308 -13.92 -4.42 -7.55
C GLY A 308 -15.31 -3.84 -7.28
N GLU A 309 -16.32 -4.39 -7.91
CA GLU A 309 -17.71 -3.96 -7.70
C GLU A 309 -18.33 -4.58 -6.44
N ALA A 310 -17.72 -5.67 -5.93
CA ALA A 310 -18.09 -6.32 -4.67
C ALA A 310 -17.02 -6.13 -3.57
N ASP A 311 -16.14 -5.14 -3.74
CA ASP A 311 -15.09 -4.84 -2.76
C ASP A 311 -15.69 -4.39 -1.42
N GLU A 312 -15.40 -5.15 -0.35
CA GLU A 312 -15.92 -4.96 0.99
C GLU A 312 -15.20 -3.87 1.81
N ALA A 313 -14.14 -3.26 1.23
CA ALA A 313 -13.40 -2.18 1.86
C ALA A 313 -13.49 -0.88 1.06
N ILE A 314 -13.23 -0.94 -0.24
CA ILE A 314 -13.12 0.26 -1.08
C ILE A 314 -14.30 0.34 -2.04
N SER A 315 -15.13 1.38 -1.88
CA SER A 315 -16.28 1.59 -2.75
C SER A 315 -15.85 1.91 -4.20
N VAL A 316 -16.72 1.61 -5.16
CA VAL A 316 -16.52 1.93 -6.59
C VAL A 316 -16.24 3.43 -6.79
N GLY A 317 -16.90 4.29 -6.02
CA GLY A 317 -16.68 5.75 -6.07
C GLY A 317 -15.24 6.14 -5.71
N LEU A 318 -14.69 5.54 -4.65
CA LEU A 318 -13.30 5.76 -4.25
C LEU A 318 -12.32 5.21 -5.30
N GLY A 319 -12.56 4.03 -5.86
CA GLY A 319 -11.74 3.47 -6.93
C GLY A 319 -11.71 4.33 -8.20
N LYS A 320 -12.76 5.09 -8.46
CA LYS A 320 -12.87 6.02 -9.60
C LYS A 320 -12.37 7.43 -9.31
N LEU A 321 -12.14 7.77 -8.05
CA LEU A 321 -11.93 9.15 -7.61
C LEU A 321 -10.77 9.86 -8.32
N PRO A 322 -9.56 9.27 -8.48
CA PRO A 322 -8.47 9.95 -9.21
C PRO A 322 -8.85 10.29 -10.66
N MET A 323 -9.48 9.36 -11.38
CA MET A 323 -9.96 9.60 -12.76
C MET A 323 -10.99 10.72 -12.78
N THR A 324 -12.00 10.66 -11.91
CA THR A 324 -13.08 11.67 -11.85
C THR A 324 -12.51 13.06 -11.55
N TYR A 325 -11.52 13.14 -10.66
CA TYR A 325 -10.85 14.41 -10.36
C TYR A 325 -10.11 14.96 -11.58
N GLN A 326 -9.34 14.14 -12.31
CA GLN A 326 -8.67 14.58 -13.53
C GLN A 326 -9.68 15.05 -14.60
N GLN A 327 -10.78 14.34 -14.75
CA GLN A 327 -11.85 14.73 -15.70
C GLN A 327 -12.52 16.06 -15.34
N ALA A 328 -12.67 16.35 -14.04
CA ALA A 328 -13.26 17.61 -13.55
C ALA A 328 -12.32 18.81 -13.72
N MET A 329 -11.02 18.58 -13.85
CA MET A 329 -10.03 19.61 -14.09
C MET A 329 -9.91 19.88 -15.60
N GLY A 330 -9.96 21.13 -16.03
CA GLY A 330 -9.90 21.49 -17.46
C GLY A 330 -8.58 21.07 -18.16
N ASN A 331 -7.53 20.80 -17.41
CA ASN A 331 -6.22 20.36 -17.88
C ASN A 331 -5.79 18.99 -17.27
N GLY A 332 -6.75 18.21 -16.79
CA GLY A 332 -6.47 16.90 -16.20
C GLY A 332 -5.96 15.87 -17.23
N ASN A 333 -5.25 14.85 -16.74
CA ASN A 333 -4.65 13.84 -17.60
C ASN A 333 -5.67 12.75 -17.99
N PRO A 334 -6.01 12.58 -19.27
CA PRO A 334 -6.93 11.53 -19.73
C PRO A 334 -6.37 10.10 -19.62
N GLN A 335 -5.07 9.95 -19.39
CA GLN A 335 -4.44 8.64 -19.15
C GLN A 335 -4.60 8.15 -17.70
N VAL A 336 -5.24 8.94 -16.83
CA VAL A 336 -5.68 8.46 -15.51
C VAL A 336 -7.02 7.80 -15.67
N GLN A 337 -7.05 6.49 -15.55
CA GLN A 337 -8.20 5.64 -15.83
C GLN A 337 -8.62 4.83 -14.60
N ALA A 338 -9.90 4.52 -14.50
CA ALA A 338 -10.45 3.57 -13.54
C ALA A 338 -10.99 2.35 -14.28
N ILE A 339 -10.58 1.14 -13.86
CA ILE A 339 -10.86 -0.11 -14.54
C ILE A 339 -11.54 -1.07 -13.58
N SER A 340 -12.74 -1.54 -13.93
CA SER A 340 -13.43 -2.56 -13.15
C SER A 340 -12.78 -3.93 -13.34
N THR A 341 -12.64 -4.68 -12.26
CA THR A 341 -12.32 -6.11 -12.27
C THR A 341 -13.59 -6.99 -12.15
N GLY A 342 -14.77 -6.37 -12.25
CA GLY A 342 -16.06 -7.04 -12.09
C GLY A 342 -16.44 -7.26 -10.63
N GLN A 343 -17.23 -8.28 -10.36
CA GLN A 343 -17.75 -8.64 -9.03
C GLN A 343 -16.66 -9.30 -8.15
N THR A 344 -15.54 -8.62 -7.95
CA THR A 344 -14.44 -9.11 -7.13
C THR A 344 -14.44 -8.49 -5.74
N SER A 345 -14.05 -9.30 -4.74
CA SER A 345 -13.75 -8.86 -3.37
C SER A 345 -12.49 -8.01 -3.32
N HIS A 346 -12.14 -7.45 -2.17
CA HIS A 346 -10.93 -6.66 -1.96
C HIS A 346 -9.65 -7.37 -2.39
N ARG A 347 -9.45 -8.63 -1.94
CA ARG A 347 -8.30 -9.46 -2.35
C ARG A 347 -8.44 -9.97 -3.79
N GLY A 348 -9.65 -10.31 -4.21
CA GLY A 348 -9.94 -10.73 -5.58
C GLY A 348 -9.65 -9.63 -6.60
N THR A 349 -9.88 -8.36 -6.27
CA THR A 349 -9.54 -7.20 -7.09
C THR A 349 -8.03 -7.14 -7.33
N PHE A 350 -7.23 -7.28 -6.29
CA PHE A 350 -5.77 -7.31 -6.41
C PHE A 350 -5.29 -8.45 -7.32
N ALA A 351 -5.70 -9.67 -7.00
CA ALA A 351 -5.29 -10.85 -7.79
C ALA A 351 -5.68 -10.72 -9.27
N SER A 352 -6.87 -10.19 -9.56
CA SER A 352 -7.35 -9.98 -10.93
C SER A 352 -6.66 -8.81 -11.65
N ALA A 353 -6.20 -7.81 -10.92
CA ALA A 353 -5.52 -6.65 -11.48
C ALA A 353 -4.06 -6.96 -11.87
N VAL A 354 -3.35 -7.79 -11.11
CA VAL A 354 -1.91 -8.05 -11.30
C VAL A 354 -1.52 -8.52 -12.71
N PRO A 355 -2.24 -9.43 -13.40
CA PRO A 355 -1.93 -9.77 -14.79
C PRO A 355 -2.13 -8.59 -15.75
N GLN A 356 -3.11 -7.73 -15.48
CA GLN A 356 -3.35 -6.53 -16.27
C GLN A 356 -2.26 -5.48 -16.05
N TRP A 357 -1.75 -5.34 -14.81
CA TRP A 357 -0.57 -4.53 -14.51
C TRP A 357 0.63 -4.97 -15.32
N LYS A 358 0.85 -6.31 -15.38
CA LYS A 358 1.94 -6.89 -16.18
C LYS A 358 1.81 -6.53 -17.66
N MET A 359 0.60 -6.58 -18.22
CA MET A 359 0.36 -6.19 -19.62
C MET A 359 0.68 -4.71 -19.87
N VAL A 360 0.29 -3.81 -18.95
CA VAL A 360 0.61 -2.38 -19.01
C VAL A 360 2.12 -2.19 -19.03
N PHE A 361 2.82 -2.76 -18.05
CA PHE A 361 4.27 -2.58 -17.92
C PHE A 361 5.06 -3.21 -19.06
N ASP A 362 4.62 -4.36 -19.58
CA ASP A 362 5.24 -4.99 -20.76
C ASP A 362 5.06 -4.16 -22.04
N GLY A 363 3.94 -3.44 -22.16
CA GLY A 363 3.70 -2.49 -23.24
C GLY A 363 4.65 -1.30 -23.21
N ASP A 364 4.85 -0.74 -22.04
CA ASP A 364 5.66 0.48 -21.82
C ASP A 364 7.17 0.19 -21.66
N ARG A 365 7.56 -1.06 -21.46
CA ARG A 365 8.97 -1.41 -21.35
C ARG A 365 9.68 -1.57 -22.70
N LYS A 366 8.93 -1.68 -23.82
CA LYS A 366 9.47 -1.71 -25.17
C LYS A 366 9.92 -0.30 -25.58
#